data_597b16e5458b371fce5433aac280cd66
#
_entry.id   597b16e5458b371fce5433aac280cd66
#
_cell.length_a   1.000
_cell.length_b   1.000
_cell.length_c   1.000
_cell.angle_alpha   90.00
_cell.angle_beta   90.00
_cell.angle_gamma   90.00
#
_symmetry.space_group_name_H-M   'P 1'
#
loop_
_entity.id
_entity.type
_entity.pdbx_description
1 polymer ?
#
loop_
_entity_poly.entity_id
_entity_poly.type
_entity_poly.pdbx_seq_one_letter_code
_entity_poly.pdbx_strand_id
1 'polypeptide(L)'
;HMGRVRANNEDNFWCCGELLPAENHGTQGIRSETISGNRTPALAVFDGMGGESCGEMAAFVASREFGKYYSANKRTLRDVPEDFIQGVCKSMNKAVCGYSEENHIQSMGTTLAMTLFTPESMFVCNLGDSRIYFSDGEHFRQVSTDHVLGRNLLGKAPLTQYLGVPEEQQILEPSIQEIEHKEGYRYLMYPD
;
A
#
# COMPACT_ATOMS: atom_id res chain seq x y z
N HIS A 1 -14.45 -0.20 -2.34
CA HIS A 1 -15.95 -0.26 -2.21
C HIS A 1 -16.31 -1.27 -1.13
N MET A 2 -17.07 -0.87 -0.11
CA MET A 2 -17.42 -1.70 1.06
C MET A 2 -18.16 -3.04 0.77
N GLY A 3 -18.49 -3.31 -0.47
CA GLY A 3 -19.24 -4.52 -0.82
C GLY A 3 -20.70 -4.48 -0.35
N ARG A 4 -21.25 -5.68 -0.06
CA ARG A 4 -22.68 -5.83 0.36
C ARG A 4 -22.83 -6.29 1.80
N VAL A 5 -21.77 -6.57 2.52
CA VAL A 5 -21.80 -7.23 3.84
C VAL A 5 -21.23 -6.33 4.93
N ARG A 6 -20.19 -5.54 4.64
CA ARG A 6 -19.53 -4.67 5.63
C ARG A 6 -20.30 -3.36 5.81
N ALA A 7 -20.22 -2.77 7.00
CA ALA A 7 -20.82 -1.47 7.32
C ALA A 7 -19.93 -0.29 6.88
N ASN A 8 -18.62 -0.51 6.76
CA ASN A 8 -17.62 0.49 6.36
C ASN A 8 -16.62 -0.13 5.36
N ASN A 9 -15.90 0.71 4.64
CA ASN A 9 -14.79 0.31 3.78
C ASN A 9 -13.49 0.47 4.56
N GLU A 10 -12.76 -0.61 4.75
CA GLU A 10 -11.48 -0.62 5.46
C GLU A 10 -10.30 -0.31 4.52
N ASP A 11 -10.55 -0.26 3.20
CA ASP A 11 -9.52 0.06 2.22
C ASP A 11 -9.28 1.56 2.12
N ASN A 12 -8.06 1.91 1.79
CA ASN A 12 -7.68 3.26 1.40
C ASN A 12 -6.70 3.23 0.22
N PHE A 13 -6.42 4.38 -0.35
CA PHE A 13 -5.41 4.53 -1.38
C PHE A 13 -4.68 5.87 -1.23
N TRP A 14 -3.56 5.98 -1.91
CA TRP A 14 -2.93 7.26 -2.20
C TRP A 14 -2.63 7.37 -3.69
N CYS A 15 -3.16 8.41 -4.32
CA CYS A 15 -2.95 8.70 -5.74
C CYS A 15 -2.86 10.21 -5.94
N CYS A 16 -1.70 10.70 -6.37
CA CYS A 16 -1.50 12.12 -6.72
C CYS A 16 -1.89 13.12 -5.63
N GLY A 17 -1.79 12.75 -4.36
CA GLY A 17 -2.16 13.57 -3.20
C GLY A 17 -3.59 13.32 -2.69
N GLU A 18 -4.37 12.50 -3.37
CA GLU A 18 -5.71 12.10 -2.93
C GLU A 18 -5.68 10.80 -2.11
N LEU A 19 -6.52 10.76 -1.09
CA LEU A 19 -6.81 9.60 -0.25
C LEU A 19 -8.25 9.71 0.28
N LEU A 20 -8.80 8.63 0.80
CA LEU A 20 -10.13 8.63 1.43
C LEU A 20 -10.03 9.02 2.92
N PRO A 21 -11.10 9.62 3.51
CA PRO A 21 -11.21 9.68 4.97
C PRO A 21 -11.28 8.27 5.57
N ALA A 22 -11.04 8.15 6.88
CA ALA A 22 -11.10 6.86 7.56
C ALA A 22 -12.48 6.21 7.41
N GLU A 23 -13.54 6.94 7.79
CA GLU A 23 -14.91 6.50 7.53
C GLU A 23 -15.28 6.83 6.08
N ASN A 24 -15.43 5.80 5.25
CA ASN A 24 -15.78 5.96 3.85
C ASN A 24 -16.52 4.74 3.29
N HIS A 25 -17.27 4.96 2.23
CA HIS A 25 -17.99 3.90 1.50
C HIS A 25 -17.32 3.54 0.17
N GLY A 26 -16.07 3.95 -0.01
CA GLY A 26 -15.33 3.86 -1.26
C GLY A 26 -15.52 5.09 -2.15
N THR A 27 -14.95 5.05 -3.36
CA THR A 27 -15.07 6.12 -4.35
C THR A 27 -16.36 5.97 -5.15
N GLN A 28 -17.01 7.10 -5.45
CA GLN A 28 -18.11 7.17 -6.43
C GLN A 28 -17.52 7.67 -7.76
N GLY A 29 -17.32 6.75 -8.70
CA GLY A 29 -16.83 7.07 -10.03
C GLY A 29 -15.32 6.80 -10.22
N ILE A 30 -14.86 7.17 -11.42
CA ILE A 30 -13.46 6.96 -11.84
C ILE A 30 -12.67 8.25 -11.57
N ARG A 31 -11.51 8.10 -10.94
CA ARG A 31 -10.47 9.13 -10.87
C ARG A 31 -9.45 8.86 -11.97
N SER A 32 -9.04 9.89 -12.69
CA SER A 32 -8.04 9.78 -13.75
C SER A 32 -7.08 10.95 -13.69
N GLU A 33 -5.79 10.66 -13.70
CA GLU A 33 -4.69 11.62 -13.73
C GLU A 33 -3.75 11.26 -14.86
N THR A 34 -3.28 12.27 -15.58
CA THR A 34 -2.21 12.11 -16.58
C THR A 34 -0.97 12.82 -16.09
N ILE A 35 0.10 12.06 -15.90
CA ILE A 35 1.38 12.57 -15.42
C ILE A 35 2.39 12.52 -16.56
N SER A 36 3.00 13.67 -16.86
CA SER A 36 4.00 13.81 -17.93
C SER A 36 5.31 14.38 -17.39
N GLY A 37 6.38 14.16 -18.14
CA GLY A 37 7.72 14.69 -17.84
C GLY A 37 8.51 13.85 -16.84
N ASN A 38 9.59 14.42 -16.31
CA ASN A 38 10.52 13.75 -15.38
C ASN A 38 9.96 13.66 -13.95
N ARG A 39 8.67 13.32 -13.79
CA ARG A 39 8.08 13.09 -12.49
C ARG A 39 8.22 11.62 -12.13
N THR A 40 8.33 11.35 -10.84
CA THR A 40 8.35 10.01 -10.25
C THR A 40 7.01 9.77 -9.53
N PRO A 41 5.92 9.48 -10.27
CA PRO A 41 4.64 9.22 -9.64
C PRO A 41 4.70 7.94 -8.82
N ALA A 42 3.95 7.96 -7.71
CA ALA A 42 3.72 6.80 -6.89
C ALA A 42 2.22 6.59 -6.71
N LEU A 43 1.83 5.34 -6.55
CA LEU A 43 0.46 4.92 -6.25
C LEU A 43 0.54 3.88 -5.14
N ALA A 44 -0.39 3.92 -4.21
CA ALA A 44 -0.46 2.93 -3.13
C ALA A 44 -1.90 2.57 -2.80
N VAL A 45 -2.15 1.31 -2.47
CA VAL A 45 -3.40 0.83 -1.90
C VAL A 45 -3.12 0.14 -0.57
N PHE A 46 -4.08 0.24 0.33
CA PHE A 46 -4.01 -0.18 1.72
C PHE A 46 -5.29 -0.93 2.06
N ASP A 47 -5.19 -2.20 2.46
CA ASP A 47 -6.31 -2.99 3.00
C ASP A 47 -6.16 -3.02 4.53
N GLY A 48 -7.07 -2.35 5.20
CA GLY A 48 -7.05 -2.22 6.65
C GLY A 48 -7.55 -3.49 7.33
N MET A 49 -6.87 -3.87 8.41
CA MET A 49 -7.24 -5.01 9.24
C MET A 49 -7.24 -4.64 10.71
N GLY A 50 -8.19 -5.18 11.45
CA GLY A 50 -8.36 -4.97 12.89
C GLY A 50 -9.77 -5.33 13.30
N GLY A 51 -9.95 -5.78 14.55
CA GLY A 51 -11.29 -6.00 15.12
C GLY A 51 -11.97 -4.65 15.40
N GLU A 52 -13.30 -4.61 15.30
CA GLU A 52 -14.17 -3.50 15.75
C GLU A 52 -13.72 -2.09 15.32
N SER A 53 -13.69 -1.80 14.02
CA SER A 53 -13.55 -0.44 13.46
C SER A 53 -12.14 0.19 13.50
N CYS A 54 -11.08 -0.62 13.49
CA CYS A 54 -9.71 -0.10 13.50
C CYS A 54 -8.97 -0.27 12.16
N GLY A 55 -9.45 -1.12 11.25
CA GLY A 55 -8.82 -1.36 9.95
C GLY A 55 -8.83 -0.11 9.06
N GLU A 56 -9.97 0.56 8.95
CA GLU A 56 -10.11 1.81 8.19
C GLU A 56 -9.21 2.92 8.71
N MET A 57 -8.99 2.96 10.04
CA MET A 57 -8.10 3.94 10.64
C MET A 57 -6.64 3.60 10.36
N ALA A 58 -6.26 2.31 10.37
CA ALA A 58 -4.91 1.88 10.01
C ALA A 58 -4.57 2.27 8.56
N ALA A 59 -5.46 1.94 7.62
CA ALA A 59 -5.31 2.29 6.21
C ALA A 59 -5.27 3.81 5.98
N PHE A 60 -6.09 4.57 6.71
CA PHE A 60 -6.09 6.04 6.65
C PHE A 60 -4.79 6.65 7.19
N VAL A 61 -4.32 6.20 8.36
CA VAL A 61 -3.06 6.70 8.96
C VAL A 61 -1.88 6.41 8.04
N ALA A 62 -1.79 5.19 7.50
CA ALA A 62 -0.74 4.79 6.57
C ALA A 62 -0.78 5.63 5.28
N SER A 63 -1.95 5.77 4.63
CA SER A 63 -2.09 6.55 3.39
C SER A 63 -1.76 8.03 3.58
N ARG A 64 -2.15 8.62 4.70
CA ARG A 64 -1.82 10.01 5.06
C ARG A 64 -0.32 10.20 5.30
N GLU A 65 0.31 9.26 6.01
CA GLU A 65 1.75 9.31 6.27
C GLU A 65 2.56 9.09 4.99
N PHE A 66 2.10 8.19 4.10
CA PHE A 66 2.68 8.03 2.77
C PHE A 66 2.75 9.37 2.03
N GLY A 67 1.64 10.10 1.96
CA GLY A 67 1.57 11.40 1.29
C GLY A 67 2.50 12.46 1.88
N LYS A 68 2.64 12.50 3.21
CA LYS A 68 3.59 13.40 3.90
C LYS A 68 5.03 13.04 3.55
N TYR A 69 5.39 11.75 3.68
CA TYR A 69 6.73 11.26 3.40
C TYR A 69 7.12 11.49 1.93
N TYR A 70 6.21 11.17 1.00
CA TYR A 70 6.38 11.40 -0.43
C TYR A 70 6.68 12.87 -0.73
N SER A 71 5.95 13.79 -0.11
CA SER A 71 6.11 15.23 -0.34
C SER A 71 7.44 15.77 0.22
N ALA A 72 7.88 15.24 1.36
CA ALA A 72 9.10 15.68 2.04
C ALA A 72 10.38 15.10 1.45
N ASN A 73 10.32 13.91 0.82
CA ASN A 73 11.51 13.14 0.40
C ASN A 73 11.65 13.00 -1.12
N LYS A 74 11.19 13.98 -1.91
CA LYS A 74 11.24 13.93 -3.39
C LYS A 74 12.63 13.76 -3.97
N ARG A 75 13.66 14.22 -3.26
CA ARG A 75 15.04 14.04 -3.70
C ARG A 75 15.48 12.58 -3.57
N THR A 76 15.26 11.96 -2.41
CA THR A 76 15.57 10.54 -2.16
C THR A 76 14.81 9.65 -3.13
N LEU A 77 13.52 9.92 -3.33
CA LEU A 77 12.67 9.21 -4.27
C LEU A 77 13.22 9.21 -5.70
N ARG A 78 13.82 10.32 -6.15
CA ARG A 78 14.41 10.43 -7.49
C ARG A 78 15.79 9.82 -7.56
N ASP A 79 16.65 10.08 -6.56
CA ASP A 79 18.07 9.77 -6.61
C ASP A 79 18.35 8.32 -6.13
N VAL A 80 17.56 7.79 -5.18
CA VAL A 80 17.72 6.46 -4.58
C VAL A 80 16.32 5.88 -4.25
N PRO A 81 15.58 5.40 -5.26
CA PRO A 81 14.18 4.94 -5.08
C PRO A 81 14.00 3.86 -4.01
N GLU A 82 14.94 2.91 -3.91
CA GLU A 82 14.87 1.84 -2.89
C GLU A 82 14.96 2.38 -1.46
N ASP A 83 15.85 3.35 -1.20
CA ASP A 83 15.97 4.00 0.11
C ASP A 83 14.69 4.76 0.46
N PHE A 84 14.08 5.40 -0.55
CA PHE A 84 12.77 6.03 -0.37
C PHE A 84 11.71 5.01 0.04
N ILE A 85 11.65 3.86 -0.65
CA ILE A 85 10.68 2.78 -0.38
C ILE A 85 10.87 2.23 1.03
N GLN A 86 12.10 1.92 1.42
CA GLN A 86 12.41 1.46 2.77
C GLN A 86 12.03 2.51 3.84
N GLY A 87 12.37 3.77 3.59
CA GLY A 87 12.07 4.87 4.50
C GLY A 87 10.57 5.13 4.67
N VAL A 88 9.80 5.10 3.57
CA VAL A 88 8.35 5.32 3.64
C VAL A 88 7.64 4.17 4.35
N CYS A 89 8.07 2.90 4.14
CA CYS A 89 7.52 1.75 4.86
C CYS A 89 7.74 1.88 6.38
N LYS A 90 8.95 2.25 6.81
CA LYS A 90 9.25 2.48 8.23
C LYS A 90 8.44 3.64 8.82
N SER A 91 8.31 4.75 8.06
CA SER A 91 7.53 5.91 8.50
C SER A 91 6.06 5.57 8.69
N MET A 92 5.47 4.86 7.74
CA MET A 92 4.07 4.40 7.83
C MET A 92 3.87 3.44 9.00
N ASN A 93 4.75 2.46 9.16
CA ASN A 93 4.68 1.50 10.28
C ASN A 93 4.69 2.23 11.63
N LYS A 94 5.64 3.14 11.80
CA LYS A 94 5.74 3.96 13.02
C LYS A 94 4.48 4.80 13.25
N ALA A 95 3.89 5.37 12.21
CA ALA A 95 2.67 6.17 12.33
C ALA A 95 1.46 5.33 12.77
N VAL A 96 1.30 4.10 12.21
CA VAL A 96 0.23 3.17 12.57
C VAL A 96 0.41 2.68 14.01
N CYS A 97 1.62 2.25 14.40
CA CYS A 97 1.92 1.85 15.78
C CYS A 97 1.68 2.98 16.77
N GLY A 98 2.17 4.19 16.48
CA GLY A 98 1.99 5.35 17.36
C GLY A 98 0.50 5.71 17.54
N TYR A 99 -0.30 5.64 16.48
CA TYR A 99 -1.75 5.86 16.59
C TYR A 99 -2.41 4.79 17.48
N SER A 100 -2.02 3.52 17.31
CA SER A 100 -2.51 2.40 18.13
C SER A 100 -2.21 2.61 19.62
N GLU A 101 -0.98 3.01 19.95
CA GLU A 101 -0.55 3.29 21.32
C GLU A 101 -1.30 4.47 21.93
N GLU A 102 -1.37 5.61 21.24
CA GLU A 102 -2.04 6.82 21.69
C GLU A 102 -3.54 6.61 21.97
N ASN A 103 -4.18 5.71 21.24
CA ASN A 103 -5.62 5.43 21.34
C ASN A 103 -5.93 4.14 22.10
N HIS A 104 -4.92 3.48 22.69
CA HIS A 104 -5.07 2.22 23.45
C HIS A 104 -5.72 1.09 22.64
N ILE A 105 -5.43 1.03 21.33
CA ILE A 105 -5.93 -0.01 20.43
C ILE A 105 -4.99 -1.22 20.51
N GLN A 106 -5.55 -2.38 20.83
CA GLN A 106 -4.74 -3.60 21.05
C GLN A 106 -4.17 -4.17 19.74
N SER A 107 -4.88 -4.04 18.64
CA SER A 107 -4.48 -4.59 17.34
C SER A 107 -5.11 -3.81 16.20
N MET A 108 -4.29 -3.19 15.40
CA MET A 108 -4.66 -2.60 14.12
C MET A 108 -3.49 -2.67 13.15
N GLY A 109 -3.77 -2.82 11.88
CA GLY A 109 -2.74 -2.86 10.84
C GLY A 109 -3.33 -2.65 9.47
N THR A 110 -2.46 -2.59 8.47
CA THR A 110 -2.87 -2.50 7.07
C THR A 110 -1.83 -3.11 6.16
N THR A 111 -2.28 -3.67 5.05
CA THR A 111 -1.39 -4.07 3.97
C THR A 111 -0.83 -2.84 3.25
N LEU A 112 0.14 -3.06 2.39
CA LEU A 112 0.64 -2.09 1.42
C LEU A 112 0.85 -2.79 0.09
N ALA A 113 0.25 -2.28 -0.99
CA ALA A 113 0.72 -2.53 -2.33
C ALA A 113 1.00 -1.17 -3.00
N MET A 114 2.26 -0.95 -3.39
CA MET A 114 2.74 0.34 -3.89
C MET A 114 3.52 0.17 -5.19
N THR A 115 3.31 1.10 -6.12
CA THR A 115 4.13 1.28 -7.31
C THR A 115 4.78 2.66 -7.32
N LEU A 116 6.03 2.71 -7.72
CA LEU A 116 6.80 3.92 -7.92
C LEU A 116 7.38 3.92 -9.34
N PHE A 117 7.07 4.93 -10.13
CA PHE A 117 7.56 5.02 -11.51
C PHE A 117 8.74 5.98 -11.59
N THR A 118 9.80 5.52 -12.24
CA THR A 118 10.92 6.34 -12.69
C THR A 118 10.86 6.48 -14.22
N PRO A 119 11.68 7.29 -14.86
CA PRO A 119 11.71 7.37 -16.33
C PRO A 119 12.04 6.05 -17.03
N GLU A 120 12.77 5.14 -16.37
CA GLU A 120 13.33 3.93 -16.98
C GLU A 120 12.71 2.64 -16.43
N SER A 121 12.17 2.68 -15.22
CA SER A 121 11.68 1.49 -14.53
C SER A 121 10.50 1.79 -13.61
N MET A 122 9.89 0.74 -13.09
CA MET A 122 8.89 0.80 -12.04
C MET A 122 9.35 -0.07 -10.88
N PHE A 123 9.26 0.47 -9.68
CA PHE A 123 9.41 -0.29 -8.45
C PHE A 123 8.05 -0.76 -7.95
N VAL A 124 7.99 -2.04 -7.62
CA VAL A 124 6.87 -2.69 -6.94
C VAL A 124 7.28 -2.94 -5.51
N CYS A 125 6.46 -2.51 -4.56
CA CYS A 125 6.66 -2.81 -3.14
C CYS A 125 5.37 -3.31 -2.53
N ASN A 126 5.45 -4.38 -1.73
CA ASN A 126 4.30 -4.80 -0.94
C ASN A 126 4.65 -5.34 0.45
N LEU A 127 3.67 -5.23 1.34
CA LEU A 127 3.57 -5.82 2.66
C LEU A 127 2.15 -6.36 2.81
N GLY A 128 1.99 -7.65 3.04
CA GLY A 128 0.69 -8.31 3.11
C GLY A 128 0.32 -9.06 1.85
N ASP A 129 -0.98 -9.21 1.60
CA ASP A 129 -1.58 -10.00 0.52
C ASP A 129 -2.32 -9.15 -0.54
N SER A 130 -2.34 -7.83 -0.40
CA SER A 130 -2.75 -6.94 -1.48
C SER A 130 -1.80 -7.08 -2.66
N ARG A 131 -2.34 -7.12 -3.88
CA ARG A 131 -1.59 -7.59 -5.06
C ARG A 131 -1.41 -6.53 -6.12
N ILE A 132 -0.31 -6.66 -6.84
CA ILE A 132 0.00 -5.86 -8.02
C ILE A 132 0.15 -6.80 -9.21
N TYR A 133 -0.59 -6.52 -10.26
CA TYR A 133 -0.56 -7.26 -11.52
C TYR A 133 -0.01 -6.38 -12.63
N PHE A 134 0.65 -7.01 -13.56
CA PHE A 134 1.23 -6.44 -14.76
C PHE A 134 0.59 -7.01 -16.01
N SER A 135 0.42 -6.18 -17.05
CA SER A 135 0.06 -6.62 -18.39
C SER A 135 0.83 -5.85 -19.46
N ASP A 136 1.38 -6.57 -20.42
CA ASP A 136 1.99 -6.04 -21.65
C ASP A 136 1.03 -6.09 -22.85
N GLY A 137 -0.22 -6.52 -22.62
CA GLY A 137 -1.23 -6.72 -23.66
C GLY A 137 -1.38 -8.17 -24.12
N GLU A 138 -0.34 -9.00 -23.97
CA GLU A 138 -0.36 -10.43 -24.29
C GLU A 138 -0.39 -11.29 -23.02
N HIS A 139 0.33 -10.86 -21.98
CA HIS A 139 0.44 -11.56 -20.70
C HIS A 139 -0.19 -10.75 -19.58
N PHE A 140 -0.73 -11.46 -18.59
CA PHE A 140 -1.21 -10.90 -17.33
C PHE A 140 -0.66 -11.73 -16.19
N ARG A 141 0.14 -11.11 -15.30
CA ARG A 141 0.79 -11.82 -14.20
C ARG A 141 0.87 -10.97 -12.95
N GLN A 142 0.84 -11.62 -11.79
CA GLN A 142 1.16 -10.99 -10.52
C GLN A 142 2.66 -10.67 -10.47
N VAL A 143 3.00 -9.47 -10.00
CA VAL A 143 4.38 -9.00 -9.81
C VAL A 143 4.70 -8.69 -8.36
N SER A 144 3.71 -8.67 -7.48
CA SER A 144 3.91 -8.62 -6.03
C SER A 144 4.11 -10.01 -5.43
N THR A 145 4.71 -10.07 -4.24
CA THR A 145 4.89 -11.31 -3.47
C THR A 145 4.02 -11.27 -2.23
N ASP A 146 3.06 -12.21 -2.11
CA ASP A 146 2.17 -12.28 -0.96
C ASP A 146 2.94 -12.69 0.31
N HIS A 147 2.75 -11.94 1.39
CA HIS A 147 3.29 -12.23 2.71
C HIS A 147 2.27 -12.98 3.56
N VAL A 148 2.07 -14.26 3.27
CA VAL A 148 1.10 -15.13 3.95
C VAL A 148 1.74 -16.41 4.47
N LEU A 149 1.28 -16.92 5.59
CA LEU A 149 1.74 -18.18 6.17
C LEU A 149 0.99 -19.36 5.56
N GLY A 150 1.59 -20.00 4.56
CA GLY A 150 1.03 -21.20 3.93
C GLY A 150 -0.18 -20.92 3.03
N ARG A 151 -0.80 -22.01 2.54
CA ARG A 151 -2.08 -21.97 1.83
C ARG A 151 -3.15 -22.55 2.74
N ASN A 152 -4.04 -21.73 3.24
CA ASN A 152 -5.21 -22.24 3.96
C ASN A 152 -6.28 -22.69 2.97
N LEU A 153 -6.62 -23.98 3.04
CA LEU A 153 -7.74 -24.58 2.28
C LEU A 153 -9.11 -24.16 2.84
N LEU A 154 -9.16 -23.51 4.01
CA LEU A 154 -10.39 -23.26 4.77
C LEU A 154 -10.60 -21.79 5.18
N GLY A 155 -9.80 -20.82 4.69
CA GLY A 155 -9.95 -19.39 5.03
C GLY A 155 -8.78 -18.51 4.62
N LYS A 156 -8.79 -17.23 5.01
CA LYS A 156 -7.66 -16.33 4.80
C LYS A 156 -6.42 -16.82 5.55
N ALA A 157 -5.29 -16.90 4.84
CA ALA A 157 -4.01 -17.22 5.46
C ALA A 157 -3.55 -16.05 6.35
N PRO A 158 -2.95 -16.31 7.54
CA PRO A 158 -2.40 -15.24 8.36
C PRO A 158 -1.29 -14.50 7.62
N LEU A 159 -1.28 -13.17 7.74
CA LEU A 159 -0.22 -12.33 7.19
C LEU A 159 1.07 -12.50 7.99
N THR A 160 2.19 -12.52 7.28
CA THR A 160 3.54 -12.58 7.88
C THR A 160 4.24 -11.22 7.90
N GLN A 161 3.79 -10.27 7.08
CA GLN A 161 4.29 -8.90 7.03
C GLN A 161 3.13 -7.93 6.76
N TYR A 162 3.04 -6.85 7.51
CA TYR A 162 2.06 -5.76 7.33
C TYR A 162 2.49 -4.52 8.13
N LEU A 163 1.86 -3.38 7.90
CA LEU A 163 2.08 -2.15 8.66
C LEU A 163 1.26 -2.15 9.94
N GLY A 164 1.85 -1.73 11.06
CA GLY A 164 1.23 -1.70 12.38
C GLY A 164 1.80 -2.73 13.35
N VAL A 165 2.94 -3.34 13.02
CA VAL A 165 3.68 -4.25 13.92
C VAL A 165 4.82 -3.47 14.58
N PRO A 166 4.89 -3.41 15.93
CA PRO A 166 6.02 -2.83 16.63
C PRO A 166 7.36 -3.48 16.25
N GLU A 167 8.42 -2.68 16.13
CA GLU A 167 9.75 -3.16 15.72
C GLU A 167 10.33 -4.20 16.67
N GLU A 168 9.95 -4.18 17.95
CA GLU A 168 10.36 -5.15 18.96
C GLU A 168 9.73 -6.54 18.74
N GLN A 169 8.61 -6.60 18.02
CA GLN A 169 7.89 -7.85 17.73
C GLN A 169 8.31 -8.42 16.38
N GLN A 170 8.59 -7.58 15.40
CA GLN A 170 8.94 -8.03 14.06
C GLN A 170 9.72 -6.95 13.28
N ILE A 171 10.78 -7.39 12.61
CA ILE A 171 11.47 -6.56 11.62
C ILE A 171 10.59 -6.46 10.38
N LEU A 172 10.37 -5.23 9.93
CA LEU A 172 9.60 -4.96 8.72
C LEU A 172 10.46 -5.23 7.47
N GLU A 173 10.05 -6.21 6.67
CA GLU A 173 10.74 -6.65 5.46
C GLU A 173 9.82 -6.53 4.23
N PRO A 174 9.71 -5.34 3.61
CA PRO A 174 8.92 -5.18 2.40
C PRO A 174 9.54 -5.95 1.24
N SER A 175 8.71 -6.61 0.43
CA SER A 175 9.14 -7.14 -0.86
C SER A 175 9.28 -6.00 -1.85
N ILE A 176 10.46 -5.80 -2.41
CA ILE A 176 10.77 -4.75 -3.37
C ILE A 176 11.29 -5.40 -4.64
N GLN A 177 10.72 -5.01 -5.79
CA GLN A 177 11.17 -5.47 -7.11
C GLN A 177 11.24 -4.29 -8.06
N GLU A 178 12.30 -4.20 -8.83
CA GLU A 178 12.41 -3.29 -9.96
C GLU A 178 12.02 -4.02 -11.24
N ILE A 179 11.14 -3.39 -12.03
CA ILE A 179 10.61 -3.93 -13.28
C ILE A 179 10.83 -2.90 -14.37
N GLU A 180 11.30 -3.33 -15.54
CA GLU A 180 11.37 -2.48 -16.72
C GLU A 180 9.98 -1.93 -17.05
N HIS A 181 9.89 -0.62 -17.30
CA HIS A 181 8.66 0.04 -17.70
C HIS A 181 8.74 0.50 -19.16
N LYS A 182 7.73 0.13 -19.95
CA LYS A 182 7.62 0.50 -21.36
C LYS A 182 6.24 1.08 -21.67
N GLU A 183 6.18 1.83 -22.76
CA GLU A 183 4.92 2.30 -23.32
C GLU A 183 3.95 1.15 -23.59
N GLY A 184 2.68 1.34 -23.26
CA GLY A 184 1.62 0.33 -23.40
C GLY A 184 1.47 -0.63 -22.23
N TYR A 185 2.43 -0.67 -21.29
CA TYR A 185 2.30 -1.49 -20.08
C TYR A 185 1.18 -0.98 -19.17
N ARG A 186 0.49 -1.91 -18.53
CA ARG A 186 -0.62 -1.64 -17.61
C ARG A 186 -0.37 -2.35 -16.28
N TYR A 187 -0.80 -1.70 -15.21
CA TYR A 187 -0.67 -2.23 -13.86
C TYR A 187 -2.01 -2.12 -13.15
N LEU A 188 -2.36 -3.16 -12.41
CA LEU A 188 -3.56 -3.20 -11.57
C LEU A 188 -3.12 -3.47 -10.13
N MET A 189 -3.50 -2.59 -9.21
CA MET A 189 -3.36 -2.81 -7.78
C MET A 189 -4.72 -3.18 -7.21
N TYR A 190 -4.74 -4.23 -6.42
CA TYR A 190 -5.97 -4.81 -5.88
C TYR A 190 -5.79 -5.13 -4.39
N PRO A 191 -6.56 -4.46 -3.48
CA PRO A 191 -6.71 -4.90 -2.10
C PRO A 191 -7.52 -6.20 -2.08
N ASP A 192 -7.19 -7.16 -1.20
CA ASP A 192 -7.82 -8.50 -1.17
C ASP A 192 -9.21 -8.51 -0.52
#